data_27c1bf07d6011e4e6ae8df52900c998a
#
_entry.id   27c1bf07d6011e4e6ae8df52900c998a
#
_cell.length_a   1.000
_cell.length_b   1.000
_cell.length_c   1.000
_cell.angle_alpha   90.00
_cell.angle_beta   90.00
_cell.angle_gamma   90.00
#
_symmetry.space_group_name_H-M   'P 1'
#
loop_
_entity.id
_entity.type
_entity.pdbx_description
1 polymer ?
#
loop_
_entity_poly.entity_id
_entity_poly.type
_entity_poly.pdbx_seq_one_letter_code
_entity_poly.pdbx_strand_id
1 'polypeptide(L)'
;MIEISHVTKEHRRGDGTPVLALKDASFKIEGGEFVTIRGPSGSGKSSLLNILGCLDRPTSGTYRLAGEDVSGYSDRQLSKIRGRKIGFVFQSFNLLPRTTALENVEVPMIYNASRLDRKKALAALERVGLKDRAHHYGTELSGGEQQRVAIARALINDPPLILADEPTGNLDQKSGVEVMRILQDLSKEGRTIVLVTHDDAVAAYAAREIALRDGSIESDRVQEAKVVWDS
;
A
#
# COMPACT_ATOMS: atom_id res chain seq x y z
N MET A 1 0.83 -15.10 0.74
CA MET A 1 0.67 -13.98 -0.24
C MET A 1 2.02 -13.38 -0.60
N ILE A 2 2.79 -12.91 0.35
CA ILE A 2 4.13 -12.33 0.20
C ILE A 2 5.13 -13.27 0.86
N GLU A 3 6.27 -13.54 0.20
CA GLU A 3 7.39 -14.27 0.78
C GLU A 3 8.68 -13.59 0.31
N ILE A 4 9.46 -13.06 1.24
CA ILE A 4 10.82 -12.57 0.99
C ILE A 4 11.82 -13.40 1.76
N SER A 5 12.91 -13.74 1.10
CA SER A 5 13.96 -14.62 1.64
C SER A 5 15.32 -14.02 1.35
N HIS A 6 16.05 -13.70 2.41
CA HIS A 6 17.40 -13.15 2.36
C HIS A 6 17.53 -11.90 1.48
N VAL A 7 16.48 -11.03 1.50
CA VAL A 7 16.44 -9.84 0.65
C VAL A 7 17.37 -8.77 1.19
N THR A 8 18.28 -8.33 0.31
CA THR A 8 19.17 -7.20 0.54
C THR A 8 18.87 -6.12 -0.48
N LYS A 9 18.90 -4.85 -0.06
CA LYS A 9 18.78 -3.70 -0.95
C LYS A 9 19.91 -2.71 -0.71
N GLU A 10 20.68 -2.47 -1.74
CA GLU A 10 21.73 -1.45 -1.79
C GLU A 10 21.24 -0.28 -2.68
N HIS A 11 21.42 0.93 -2.19
CA HIS A 11 21.33 2.15 -2.97
C HIS A 11 22.72 2.79 -3.10
N ARG A 12 22.94 3.55 -4.14
CA ARG A 12 24.18 4.35 -4.29
C ARG A 12 23.86 5.82 -4.04
N ARG A 13 24.62 6.46 -3.18
CA ARG A 13 24.58 7.92 -3.02
C ARG A 13 25.15 8.60 -4.26
N GLY A 14 24.91 9.91 -4.40
CA GLY A 14 25.43 10.69 -5.51
C GLY A 14 26.96 10.68 -5.66
N ASP A 15 27.70 10.38 -4.59
CA ASP A 15 29.15 10.19 -4.55
C ASP A 15 29.58 8.74 -4.91
N GLY A 16 28.64 7.86 -5.23
CA GLY A 16 28.88 6.45 -5.54
C GLY A 16 28.96 5.52 -4.32
N THR A 17 28.93 6.06 -3.09
CA THR A 17 29.01 5.25 -1.86
C THR A 17 27.80 4.35 -1.72
N PRO A 18 27.97 3.02 -1.50
CA PRO A 18 26.86 2.11 -1.29
C PRO A 18 26.24 2.31 0.10
N VAL A 19 24.90 2.27 0.16
CA VAL A 19 24.13 2.30 1.40
C VAL A 19 23.18 1.11 1.42
N LEU A 20 23.35 0.23 2.39
CA LEU A 20 22.44 -0.90 2.59
C LEU A 20 21.16 -0.41 3.26
N ALA A 21 20.08 -0.36 2.47
CA ALA A 21 18.75 -0.02 2.95
C ALA A 21 18.02 -1.22 3.56
N LEU A 22 18.30 -2.43 3.06
CA LEU A 22 17.83 -3.69 3.64
C LEU A 22 19.01 -4.68 3.75
N LYS A 23 19.03 -5.42 4.85
CA LYS A 23 20.10 -6.35 5.22
C LYS A 23 19.49 -7.69 5.58
N ASP A 24 19.53 -8.63 4.64
CA ASP A 24 19.10 -10.03 4.87
C ASP A 24 17.67 -10.17 5.44
N ALA A 25 16.73 -9.36 4.93
CA ALA A 25 15.36 -9.39 5.39
C ALA A 25 14.64 -10.65 4.91
N SER A 26 13.98 -11.36 5.84
CA SER A 26 13.22 -12.58 5.56
C SER A 26 11.94 -12.59 6.38
N PHE A 27 10.79 -12.72 5.73
CA PHE A 27 9.48 -12.93 6.35
C PHE A 27 8.46 -13.41 5.32
N LYS A 28 7.31 -13.89 5.81
CA LYS A 28 6.18 -14.31 4.98
C LYS A 28 4.90 -13.67 5.49
N ILE A 29 4.03 -13.22 4.56
CA ILE A 29 2.69 -12.72 4.86
C ILE A 29 1.70 -13.60 4.10
N GLU A 30 0.75 -14.18 4.82
CA GLU A 30 -0.27 -15.03 4.23
C GLU A 30 -1.39 -14.18 3.57
N GLY A 31 -2.24 -14.84 2.77
CA GLY A 31 -3.41 -14.18 2.20
C GLY A 31 -4.42 -13.80 3.28
N GLY A 32 -4.96 -12.57 3.19
CA GLY A 32 -5.95 -12.06 4.14
C GLY A 32 -5.37 -11.46 5.43
N GLU A 33 -4.04 -11.51 5.65
CA GLU A 33 -3.45 -10.86 6.82
C GLU A 33 -3.48 -9.33 6.70
N PHE A 34 -3.71 -8.67 7.83
CA PHE A 34 -3.44 -7.24 8.01
C PHE A 34 -2.16 -7.10 8.84
N VAL A 35 -1.09 -6.65 8.19
CA VAL A 35 0.25 -6.54 8.77
C VAL A 35 0.72 -5.10 8.75
N THR A 36 1.33 -4.65 9.84
CA THR A 36 2.05 -3.38 9.88
C THR A 36 3.55 -3.60 9.80
N ILE A 37 4.23 -2.83 8.95
CA ILE A 37 5.68 -2.68 8.92
C ILE A 37 6.04 -1.38 9.64
N ARG A 38 6.71 -1.49 10.77
CA ARG A 38 7.04 -0.37 11.63
C ARG A 38 8.54 -0.18 11.78
N GLY A 39 8.97 1.05 12.08
CA GLY A 39 10.37 1.36 12.38
C GLY A 39 10.65 2.86 12.31
N PRO A 40 11.77 3.33 12.85
CA PRO A 40 12.16 4.73 12.81
C PRO A 40 12.41 5.23 11.37
N SER A 41 12.53 6.55 11.21
CA SER A 41 12.96 7.11 9.93
C SER A 41 14.32 6.55 9.52
N GLY A 42 14.49 6.22 8.25
CA GLY A 42 15.72 5.63 7.72
C GLY A 42 15.91 4.13 7.98
N SER A 43 14.98 3.44 8.64
CA SER A 43 15.11 1.99 8.91
C SER A 43 14.99 1.08 7.68
N GLY A 44 14.65 1.60 6.49
CA GLY A 44 14.50 0.83 5.26
C GLY A 44 13.04 0.55 4.84
N LYS A 45 12.03 1.07 5.57
CA LYS A 45 10.60 0.82 5.28
C LYS A 45 10.20 1.16 3.84
N SER A 46 10.57 2.33 3.34
CA SER A 46 10.23 2.75 1.97
C SER A 46 10.92 1.87 0.92
N SER A 47 12.17 1.43 1.17
CA SER A 47 12.86 0.50 0.27
C SER A 47 12.17 -0.86 0.27
N LEU A 48 11.75 -1.35 1.44
CA LEU A 48 10.97 -2.58 1.56
C LEU A 48 9.63 -2.45 0.85
N LEU A 49 8.88 -1.37 1.10
CA LEU A 49 7.60 -1.12 0.45
C LEU A 49 7.72 -1.07 -1.09
N ASN A 50 8.78 -0.42 -1.61
CA ASN A 50 9.04 -0.36 -3.04
C ASN A 50 9.31 -1.75 -3.64
N ILE A 51 10.02 -2.63 -2.92
CA ILE A 51 10.23 -4.02 -3.35
C ILE A 51 8.90 -4.78 -3.31
N LEU A 52 8.16 -4.73 -2.19
CA LEU A 52 6.86 -5.39 -2.07
C LEU A 52 5.86 -4.89 -3.12
N GLY A 53 5.96 -3.60 -3.47
CA GLY A 53 5.16 -2.95 -4.50
C GLY A 53 5.63 -3.24 -5.94
N CYS A 54 6.68 -4.02 -6.13
CA CYS A 54 7.29 -4.21 -7.45
C CYS A 54 7.68 -2.89 -8.15
N LEU A 55 7.95 -1.83 -7.38
CA LEU A 55 8.45 -0.54 -7.87
C LEU A 55 9.98 -0.55 -7.99
N ASP A 56 10.63 -1.43 -7.22
CA ASP A 56 12.08 -1.64 -7.21
C ASP A 56 12.37 -3.13 -7.07
N ARG A 57 13.62 -3.52 -7.29
CA ARG A 57 14.09 -4.90 -7.17
C ARG A 57 15.03 -5.06 -5.98
N PRO A 58 15.05 -6.22 -5.33
CA PRO A 58 16.12 -6.53 -4.41
C PRO A 58 17.47 -6.55 -5.13
N THR A 59 18.53 -6.20 -4.42
CA THR A 59 19.90 -6.37 -4.91
C THR A 59 20.32 -7.84 -4.88
N SER A 60 19.85 -8.57 -3.85
CA SER A 60 19.99 -10.03 -3.72
C SER A 60 18.82 -10.60 -2.92
N GLY A 61 18.70 -11.92 -2.89
CA GLY A 61 17.59 -12.64 -2.25
C GLY A 61 16.42 -12.86 -3.20
N THR A 62 15.33 -13.37 -2.66
CA THR A 62 14.15 -13.77 -3.44
C THR A 62 12.89 -13.07 -2.93
N TYR A 63 12.08 -12.59 -3.86
CA TYR A 63 10.73 -12.08 -3.57
C TYR A 63 9.68 -12.86 -4.37
N ARG A 64 8.77 -13.51 -3.65
CA ARG A 64 7.60 -14.17 -4.25
C ARG A 64 6.32 -13.44 -3.90
N LEU A 65 5.51 -13.16 -4.90
CA LEU A 65 4.18 -12.54 -4.77
C LEU A 65 3.12 -13.47 -5.33
N ALA A 66 2.18 -13.89 -4.48
CA ALA A 66 1.13 -14.84 -4.81
C ALA A 66 1.70 -16.12 -5.47
N GLY A 67 2.81 -16.65 -4.93
CA GLY A 67 3.49 -17.86 -5.41
C GLY A 67 4.45 -17.68 -6.60
N GLU A 68 4.43 -16.52 -7.27
CA GLU A 68 5.34 -16.21 -8.38
C GLU A 68 6.62 -15.55 -7.90
N ASP A 69 7.79 -16.06 -8.29
CA ASP A 69 9.08 -15.38 -8.06
C ASP A 69 9.20 -14.21 -9.04
N VAL A 70 9.18 -12.98 -8.46
CA VAL A 70 9.22 -11.74 -9.23
C VAL A 70 10.59 -11.05 -9.19
N SER A 71 11.58 -11.63 -8.49
CA SER A 71 12.91 -11.03 -8.28
C SER A 71 13.64 -10.72 -9.58
N GLY A 72 13.52 -11.61 -10.55
CA GLY A 72 14.17 -11.49 -11.87
C GLY A 72 13.31 -10.86 -12.97
N TYR A 73 12.10 -10.36 -12.63
CA TYR A 73 11.18 -9.84 -13.65
C TYR A 73 11.69 -8.52 -14.27
N SER A 74 11.46 -8.36 -15.58
CA SER A 74 11.68 -7.10 -16.29
C SER A 74 10.68 -6.03 -15.82
N ASP A 75 10.96 -4.75 -16.08
CA ASP A 75 10.05 -3.64 -15.73
C ASP A 75 8.65 -3.81 -16.31
N ARG A 76 8.57 -4.34 -17.55
CA ARG A 76 7.29 -4.64 -18.19
C ARG A 76 6.50 -5.73 -17.45
N GLN A 77 7.17 -6.76 -16.93
CA GLN A 77 6.54 -7.82 -16.15
C GLN A 77 6.12 -7.30 -14.78
N LEU A 78 6.99 -6.55 -14.09
CA LEU A 78 6.67 -5.90 -12.81
C LEU A 78 5.48 -4.94 -12.96
N SER A 79 5.41 -4.16 -14.04
CA SER A 79 4.28 -3.27 -14.31
C SER A 79 2.95 -4.03 -14.46
N LYS A 80 2.96 -5.20 -15.11
CA LYS A 80 1.76 -6.05 -15.22
C LYS A 80 1.32 -6.61 -13.87
N ILE A 81 2.28 -7.04 -13.04
CA ILE A 81 2.01 -7.53 -11.67
C ILE A 81 1.40 -6.41 -10.82
N ARG A 82 2.01 -5.22 -10.82
CA ARG A 82 1.46 -4.05 -10.10
C ARG A 82 0.02 -3.79 -10.48
N GLY A 83 -0.25 -3.67 -11.77
CA GLY A 83 -1.59 -3.34 -12.24
C GLY A 83 -2.67 -4.37 -11.88
N ARG A 84 -2.30 -5.63 -11.66
CA ARG A 84 -3.26 -6.72 -11.40
C ARG A 84 -3.32 -7.16 -9.95
N LYS A 85 -2.20 -7.13 -9.23
CA LYS A 85 -2.09 -7.75 -7.90
C LYS A 85 -1.93 -6.75 -6.76
N ILE A 86 -1.62 -5.47 -7.06
CA ILE A 86 -1.27 -4.50 -6.03
C ILE A 86 -2.08 -3.23 -6.17
N GLY A 87 -2.74 -2.82 -5.08
CA GLY A 87 -3.31 -1.49 -4.91
C GLY A 87 -2.43 -0.66 -4.00
N PHE A 88 -2.15 0.59 -4.39
CA PHE A 88 -1.32 1.51 -3.60
C PHE A 88 -2.15 2.62 -2.99
N VAL A 89 -1.88 2.89 -1.72
CA VAL A 89 -2.41 4.03 -0.96
C VAL A 89 -1.22 4.78 -0.36
N PHE A 90 -1.01 6.05 -0.73
CA PHE A 90 0.13 6.85 -0.30
C PHE A 90 -0.29 7.96 0.66
N GLN A 91 0.63 8.43 1.47
CA GLN A 91 0.45 9.55 2.40
C GLN A 91 0.01 10.83 1.69
N SER A 92 0.57 11.13 0.52
CA SER A 92 0.31 12.36 -0.25
C SER A 92 -0.85 12.22 -1.24
N PHE A 93 -1.71 11.20 -1.07
CA PHE A 93 -2.86 10.87 -1.92
C PHE A 93 -2.50 10.61 -3.40
N ASN A 94 -1.57 11.33 -3.96
CA ASN A 94 -1.07 11.24 -5.34
C ASN A 94 -2.22 11.25 -6.38
N LEU A 95 -3.21 12.11 -6.15
CA LEU A 95 -4.27 12.33 -7.13
C LEU A 95 -3.71 13.16 -8.29
N LEU A 96 -4.13 12.83 -9.49
CA LEU A 96 -3.78 13.60 -10.67
C LEU A 96 -4.42 14.98 -10.57
N PRO A 97 -3.65 16.07 -10.78
CA PRO A 97 -4.20 17.42 -10.77
C PRO A 97 -5.14 17.62 -11.98
N ARG A 98 -6.12 18.50 -11.81
CA ARG A 98 -7.08 18.86 -12.87
C ARG A 98 -7.91 17.68 -13.40
N THR A 99 -8.05 16.62 -12.63
CA THR A 99 -8.93 15.48 -12.90
C THR A 99 -9.92 15.32 -11.76
N THR A 100 -11.10 14.81 -12.07
CA THR A 100 -12.14 14.52 -11.09
C THR A 100 -11.80 13.30 -10.25
N ALA A 101 -12.52 13.09 -9.14
CA ALA A 101 -12.42 11.88 -8.34
C ALA A 101 -12.66 10.62 -9.20
N LEU A 102 -13.67 10.64 -10.05
CA LEU A 102 -13.99 9.54 -10.95
C LEU A 102 -12.85 9.24 -11.93
N GLU A 103 -12.32 10.25 -12.60
CA GLU A 103 -11.20 10.10 -13.53
C GLU A 103 -9.94 9.56 -12.82
N ASN A 104 -9.66 10.01 -11.60
CA ASN A 104 -8.57 9.46 -10.79
C ASN A 104 -8.74 7.96 -10.54
N VAL A 105 -9.95 7.51 -10.24
CA VAL A 105 -10.24 6.09 -10.00
C VAL A 105 -10.14 5.27 -11.29
N GLU A 106 -10.44 5.84 -12.45
CA GLU A 106 -10.34 5.18 -13.75
C GLU A 106 -8.89 4.95 -14.23
N VAL A 107 -7.91 5.74 -13.74
CA VAL A 107 -6.51 5.69 -14.21
C VAL A 107 -5.90 4.28 -14.24
N PRO A 108 -6.01 3.44 -13.20
CA PRO A 108 -5.38 2.12 -13.23
C PRO A 108 -5.98 1.16 -14.26
N MET A 109 -7.19 1.40 -14.75
CA MET A 109 -7.81 0.58 -15.79
C MET A 109 -7.06 0.69 -17.11
N ILE A 110 -6.50 1.88 -17.42
CA ILE A 110 -5.76 2.16 -18.66
C ILE A 110 -4.53 1.24 -18.76
N TYR A 111 -3.84 1.02 -17.64
CA TYR A 111 -2.61 0.22 -17.60
C TYR A 111 -2.86 -1.30 -17.65
N ASN A 112 -4.08 -1.74 -17.38
CA ASN A 112 -4.43 -3.16 -17.44
C ASN A 112 -5.02 -3.60 -18.78
N ALA A 113 -4.96 -2.72 -19.82
CA ALA A 113 -5.63 -2.93 -21.09
C ALA A 113 -7.14 -3.26 -20.94
N SER A 114 -7.72 -2.90 -19.82
CA SER A 114 -9.16 -3.02 -19.56
C SER A 114 -9.87 -1.84 -20.23
N ARG A 115 -11.04 -2.10 -20.80
CA ARG A 115 -11.91 -1.01 -21.24
C ARG A 115 -12.29 -0.18 -20.02
N LEU A 116 -12.27 1.15 -20.15
CA LEU A 116 -12.78 2.05 -19.10
C LEU A 116 -14.21 1.66 -18.75
N ASP A 117 -14.44 1.36 -17.49
CA ASP A 117 -15.75 1.00 -16.95
C ASP A 117 -16.16 2.02 -15.88
N ARG A 118 -16.85 3.04 -16.32
CA ARG A 118 -17.33 4.13 -15.47
C ARG A 118 -18.27 3.66 -14.36
N LYS A 119 -19.06 2.60 -14.60
CA LYS A 119 -19.93 2.02 -13.58
C LYS A 119 -19.11 1.40 -12.45
N LYS A 120 -18.05 0.68 -12.81
CA LYS A 120 -17.11 0.10 -11.84
C LYS A 120 -16.40 1.17 -11.02
N ALA A 121 -15.99 2.27 -11.67
CA ALA A 121 -15.35 3.40 -10.98
C ALA A 121 -16.31 4.12 -10.02
N LEU A 122 -17.57 4.34 -10.42
CA LEU A 122 -18.60 4.88 -9.54
C LEU A 122 -18.89 3.96 -8.35
N ALA A 123 -18.98 2.65 -8.57
CA ALA A 123 -19.16 1.68 -7.48
C ALA A 123 -17.97 1.69 -6.50
N ALA A 124 -16.72 1.87 -6.99
CA ALA A 124 -15.56 2.01 -6.12
C ALA A 124 -15.62 3.30 -5.27
N LEU A 125 -16.08 4.42 -5.83
CA LEU A 125 -16.32 5.66 -5.08
C LEU A 125 -17.47 5.50 -4.06
N GLU A 126 -18.54 4.83 -4.43
CA GLU A 126 -19.67 4.55 -3.54
C GLU A 126 -19.23 3.74 -2.32
N ARG A 127 -18.35 2.76 -2.52
CA ARG A 127 -17.77 1.92 -1.46
C ARG A 127 -17.01 2.72 -0.40
N VAL A 128 -16.42 3.85 -0.78
CA VAL A 128 -15.72 4.74 0.14
C VAL A 128 -16.55 5.98 0.54
N GLY A 129 -17.86 5.97 0.25
CA GLY A 129 -18.79 7.04 0.62
C GLY A 129 -18.65 8.34 -0.18
N LEU A 130 -18.16 8.25 -1.44
CA LEU A 130 -17.88 9.44 -2.29
C LEU A 130 -18.62 9.44 -3.63
N LYS A 131 -19.74 8.70 -3.75
CA LYS A 131 -20.54 8.67 -4.98
C LYS A 131 -20.97 10.06 -5.45
N ASP A 132 -21.46 10.89 -4.51
CA ASP A 132 -21.93 12.25 -4.79
C ASP A 132 -20.80 13.24 -5.05
N ARG A 133 -19.54 12.84 -4.80
CA ARG A 133 -18.34 13.61 -5.06
C ARG A 133 -17.58 13.17 -6.33
N ALA A 134 -18.13 12.25 -7.10
CA ALA A 134 -17.48 11.65 -8.28
C ALA A 134 -16.94 12.69 -9.29
N HIS A 135 -17.64 13.81 -9.45
CA HIS A 135 -17.29 14.88 -10.39
C HIS A 135 -16.51 16.04 -9.77
N HIS A 136 -16.16 15.99 -8.48
CA HIS A 136 -15.34 17.01 -7.83
C HIS A 136 -13.87 16.80 -8.19
N TYR A 137 -13.15 17.90 -8.37
CA TYR A 137 -11.70 17.91 -8.52
C TYR A 137 -11.01 17.68 -7.16
N GLY A 138 -9.78 17.18 -7.18
CA GLY A 138 -9.02 16.96 -5.93
C GLY A 138 -8.93 18.20 -5.03
N THR A 139 -8.84 19.40 -5.62
CA THR A 139 -8.81 20.68 -4.89
C THR A 139 -10.11 21.07 -4.20
N GLU A 140 -11.22 20.42 -4.54
CA GLU A 140 -12.55 20.62 -3.95
C GLU A 140 -12.86 19.63 -2.85
N LEU A 141 -11.96 18.66 -2.62
CA LEU A 141 -12.09 17.59 -1.65
C LEU A 141 -11.23 17.86 -0.41
N SER A 142 -11.74 17.54 0.77
CA SER A 142 -10.96 17.51 1.99
C SER A 142 -9.84 16.45 1.91
N GLY A 143 -8.83 16.52 2.78
CA GLY A 143 -7.74 15.54 2.83
C GLY A 143 -8.25 14.11 3.03
N GLY A 144 -9.23 13.91 3.92
CA GLY A 144 -9.87 12.61 4.13
C GLY A 144 -10.63 12.10 2.90
N GLU A 145 -11.34 12.99 2.18
CA GLU A 145 -12.00 12.63 0.92
C GLU A 145 -10.98 12.28 -0.16
N GLN A 146 -9.90 13.03 -0.29
CA GLN A 146 -8.80 12.72 -1.23
C GLN A 146 -8.19 11.34 -0.97
N GLN A 147 -7.97 11.01 0.30
CA GLN A 147 -7.45 9.70 0.68
C GLN A 147 -8.44 8.57 0.36
N ARG A 148 -9.73 8.80 0.58
CA ARG A 148 -10.76 7.83 0.19
C ARG A 148 -10.84 7.66 -1.34
N VAL A 149 -10.64 8.71 -2.13
CA VAL A 149 -10.48 8.59 -3.60
C VAL A 149 -9.25 7.74 -3.94
N ALA A 150 -8.10 7.96 -3.26
CA ALA A 150 -6.90 7.16 -3.47
C ALA A 150 -7.12 5.66 -3.13
N ILE A 151 -7.90 5.37 -2.08
CA ILE A 151 -8.30 3.99 -1.76
C ILE A 151 -9.22 3.42 -2.85
N ALA A 152 -10.24 4.15 -3.30
CA ALA A 152 -11.11 3.70 -4.39
C ALA A 152 -10.32 3.40 -5.67
N ARG A 153 -9.33 4.26 -5.99
CA ARG A 153 -8.38 4.04 -7.09
C ARG A 153 -7.56 2.77 -6.90
N ALA A 154 -7.08 2.51 -5.68
CA ALA A 154 -6.32 1.30 -5.39
C ALA A 154 -7.16 0.03 -5.58
N LEU A 155 -8.47 0.09 -5.36
CA LEU A 155 -9.39 -1.05 -5.43
C LEU A 155 -9.92 -1.36 -6.83
N ILE A 156 -9.79 -0.45 -7.80
CA ILE A 156 -10.50 -0.53 -9.08
C ILE A 156 -10.20 -1.80 -9.90
N ASN A 157 -8.98 -2.31 -9.78
CA ASN A 157 -8.55 -3.54 -10.47
C ASN A 157 -8.74 -4.81 -9.63
N ASP A 158 -9.43 -4.69 -8.48
CA ASP A 158 -9.68 -5.80 -7.55
C ASP A 158 -8.42 -6.53 -7.08
N PRO A 159 -7.40 -5.80 -6.59
CA PRO A 159 -6.14 -6.42 -6.22
C PRO A 159 -6.27 -7.22 -4.92
N PRO A 160 -5.60 -8.39 -4.81
CA PRO A 160 -5.56 -9.17 -3.58
C PRO A 160 -4.66 -8.55 -2.49
N LEU A 161 -3.76 -7.62 -2.86
CA LEU A 161 -2.82 -6.96 -1.97
C LEU A 161 -3.01 -5.44 -2.01
N ILE A 162 -3.13 -4.82 -0.85
CA ILE A 162 -3.10 -3.36 -0.68
C ILE A 162 -1.83 -2.99 0.10
N LEU A 163 -1.04 -2.10 -0.46
CA LEU A 163 0.13 -1.51 0.18
C LEU A 163 -0.21 -0.06 0.56
N ALA A 164 -0.17 0.25 1.84
CA ALA A 164 -0.49 1.57 2.37
C ALA A 164 0.75 2.18 3.04
N ASP A 165 1.23 3.29 2.51
CA ASP A 165 2.38 4.05 3.02
C ASP A 165 1.90 5.28 3.77
N GLU A 166 1.99 5.25 5.11
CA GLU A 166 1.55 6.34 6.01
C GLU A 166 0.15 6.88 5.66
N PRO A 167 -0.88 6.03 5.50
CA PRO A 167 -2.14 6.44 4.87
C PRO A 167 -2.95 7.48 5.65
N THR A 168 -2.57 7.74 6.90
CA THR A 168 -3.21 8.72 7.78
C THR A 168 -2.33 9.92 8.13
N GLY A 169 -1.08 9.94 7.65
CA GLY A 169 -0.07 10.91 8.08
C GLY A 169 -0.38 12.39 7.75
N ASN A 170 -1.26 12.65 6.77
CA ASN A 170 -1.68 13.99 6.39
C ASN A 170 -3.16 14.28 6.73
N LEU A 171 -3.77 13.49 7.63
CA LEU A 171 -5.18 13.57 7.96
C LEU A 171 -5.39 14.03 9.40
N ASP A 172 -6.54 14.68 9.63
CA ASP A 172 -7.05 14.87 10.97
C ASP A 172 -7.46 13.52 11.60
N GLN A 173 -7.59 13.49 12.91
CA GLN A 173 -7.86 12.26 13.65
C GLN A 173 -9.15 11.54 13.19
N LYS A 174 -10.22 12.28 12.91
CA LYS A 174 -11.50 11.71 12.48
C LYS A 174 -11.37 11.06 11.12
N SER A 175 -10.80 11.76 10.16
CA SER A 175 -10.53 11.24 8.80
C SER A 175 -9.57 10.05 8.83
N GLY A 176 -8.57 10.07 9.72
CA GLY A 176 -7.65 8.96 9.92
C GLY A 176 -8.38 7.68 10.39
N VAL A 177 -9.29 7.80 11.35
CA VAL A 177 -10.12 6.68 11.83
C VAL A 177 -10.99 6.11 10.72
N GLU A 178 -11.61 6.96 9.90
CA GLU A 178 -12.42 6.53 8.75
C GLU A 178 -11.59 5.73 7.73
N VAL A 179 -10.37 6.19 7.43
CA VAL A 179 -9.43 5.49 6.53
C VAL A 179 -9.05 4.13 7.11
N MET A 180 -8.72 4.06 8.40
CA MET A 180 -8.36 2.79 9.05
C MET A 180 -9.53 1.81 9.08
N ARG A 181 -10.77 2.29 9.26
CA ARG A 181 -11.99 1.47 9.16
C ARG A 181 -12.10 0.83 7.77
N ILE A 182 -11.96 1.61 6.70
CA ILE A 182 -12.02 1.09 5.33
C ILE A 182 -10.96 -0.01 5.13
N LEU A 183 -9.71 0.20 5.59
CA LEU A 183 -8.65 -0.80 5.47
C LEU A 183 -8.95 -2.07 6.27
N GLN A 184 -9.52 -1.95 7.49
CA GLN A 184 -9.95 -3.12 8.27
C GLN A 184 -11.09 -3.88 7.60
N ASP A 185 -12.06 -3.20 7.02
CA ASP A 185 -13.17 -3.85 6.31
C ASP A 185 -12.68 -4.58 5.06
N LEU A 186 -11.72 -4.01 4.32
CA LEU A 186 -11.06 -4.68 3.21
C LEU A 186 -10.31 -5.94 3.64
N SER A 187 -9.66 -5.93 4.81
CA SER A 187 -9.02 -7.12 5.37
C SER A 187 -10.04 -8.19 5.76
N LYS A 188 -11.16 -7.82 6.39
CA LYS A 188 -12.27 -8.76 6.71
C LYS A 188 -12.87 -9.41 5.45
N GLU A 189 -12.82 -8.72 4.31
CA GLU A 189 -13.22 -9.27 3.01
C GLU A 189 -12.18 -10.22 2.39
N GLY A 190 -11.08 -10.49 3.08
CA GLY A 190 -10.03 -11.42 2.66
C GLY A 190 -8.87 -10.77 1.87
N ARG A 191 -8.80 -9.44 1.77
CA ARG A 191 -7.65 -8.77 1.16
C ARG A 191 -6.47 -8.74 2.11
N THR A 192 -5.29 -8.91 1.58
CA THR A 192 -4.05 -8.73 2.33
C THR A 192 -3.73 -7.25 2.40
N ILE A 193 -3.50 -6.72 3.60
CA ILE A 193 -3.12 -5.32 3.82
C ILE A 193 -1.72 -5.27 4.42
N VAL A 194 -0.83 -4.53 3.80
CA VAL A 194 0.48 -4.19 4.36
C VAL A 194 0.53 -2.67 4.57
N LEU A 195 0.56 -2.28 5.82
CA LEU A 195 0.59 -0.89 6.25
C LEU A 195 2.00 -0.53 6.69
N VAL A 196 2.57 0.52 6.14
CA VAL A 196 3.83 1.10 6.63
C VAL A 196 3.49 2.34 7.44
N THR A 197 3.97 2.41 8.67
CA THR A 197 3.81 3.58 9.53
C THR A 197 4.90 3.67 10.60
N HIS A 198 5.08 4.87 11.14
CA HIS A 198 5.88 5.12 12.34
C HIS A 198 4.99 5.45 13.56
N ASP A 199 3.67 5.57 13.35
CA ASP A 199 2.68 5.89 14.38
C ASP A 199 2.19 4.60 15.07
N ASP A 200 2.40 4.51 16.39
CA ASP A 200 2.02 3.38 17.22
C ASP A 200 0.50 3.18 17.28
N ALA A 201 -0.25 4.27 17.29
CA ALA A 201 -1.71 4.21 17.34
C ALA A 201 -2.29 3.65 16.03
N VAL A 202 -1.64 3.94 14.90
CA VAL A 202 -2.00 3.41 13.57
C VAL A 202 -1.53 1.96 13.41
N ALA A 203 -0.33 1.63 13.90
CA ALA A 203 0.20 0.26 13.88
C ALA A 203 -0.71 -0.72 14.65
N ALA A 204 -1.34 -0.26 15.72
CA ALA A 204 -2.23 -1.07 16.56
C ALA A 204 -3.49 -1.58 15.84
N TYR A 205 -3.85 -1.06 14.67
CA TYR A 205 -5.00 -1.55 13.90
C TYR A 205 -4.73 -2.87 13.16
N ALA A 206 -3.47 -3.27 13.00
CA ALA A 206 -3.08 -4.53 12.37
C ALA A 206 -3.01 -5.66 13.42
N ALA A 207 -3.25 -6.91 12.98
CA ALA A 207 -3.14 -8.10 13.83
C ALA A 207 -1.70 -8.62 13.95
N ARG A 208 -0.76 -8.08 13.17
CA ARG A 208 0.66 -8.48 13.18
C ARG A 208 1.54 -7.28 12.90
N GLU A 209 2.64 -7.19 13.63
CA GLU A 209 3.65 -6.15 13.46
C GLU A 209 5.01 -6.77 13.08
N ILE A 210 5.60 -6.26 12.01
CA ILE A 210 6.98 -6.52 11.62
C ILE A 210 7.78 -5.25 11.89
N ALA A 211 8.67 -5.28 12.87
CA ALA A 211 9.53 -4.15 13.19
C ALA A 211 10.82 -4.18 12.37
N LEU A 212 11.14 -3.06 11.74
CA LEU A 212 12.34 -2.87 10.94
C LEU A 212 13.27 -1.85 11.61
N ARG A 213 14.53 -2.22 11.82
CA ARG A 213 15.57 -1.34 12.34
C ARG A 213 16.86 -1.50 11.55
N ASP A 214 17.46 -0.40 11.13
CA ASP A 214 18.75 -0.35 10.41
C ASP A 214 18.85 -1.31 9.23
N GLY A 215 17.72 -1.51 8.51
CA GLY A 215 17.63 -2.39 7.36
C GLY A 215 17.35 -3.86 7.67
N SER A 216 17.26 -4.24 8.95
CA SER A 216 17.03 -5.63 9.37
C SER A 216 15.66 -5.78 10.06
N ILE A 217 15.08 -6.97 9.98
CA ILE A 217 13.87 -7.32 10.76
C ILE A 217 14.30 -7.50 12.21
N GLU A 218 13.81 -6.63 13.10
CA GLU A 218 14.08 -6.67 14.53
C GLU A 218 13.14 -7.62 15.27
N SER A 219 11.86 -7.60 14.88
CA SER A 219 10.83 -8.50 15.42
C SER A 219 9.71 -8.72 14.41
N ASP A 220 9.02 -9.84 14.57
CA ASP A 220 7.83 -10.22 13.83
C ASP A 220 6.86 -10.88 14.82
N ARG A 221 5.76 -10.20 15.17
CA ARG A 221 4.88 -10.61 16.26
C ARG A 221 3.41 -10.43 15.91
N VAL A 222 2.60 -11.38 16.35
CA VAL A 222 1.14 -11.24 16.37
C VAL A 222 0.74 -10.35 17.54
N GLN A 223 -0.25 -9.50 17.34
CA GLN A 223 -0.80 -8.62 18.36
C GLN A 223 -2.33 -8.61 18.29
N GLU A 224 -2.97 -8.15 19.38
CA GLU A 224 -4.41 -7.90 19.36
C GLU A 224 -4.68 -6.62 18.57
N ALA A 225 -5.47 -6.76 17.49
CA ALA A 225 -5.79 -5.62 16.64
C ALA A 225 -6.80 -4.70 17.33
N LYS A 226 -6.50 -3.39 17.34
CA LYS A 226 -7.48 -2.37 17.70
C LYS A 226 -8.61 -2.37 16.69
N VAL A 227 -9.84 -2.51 17.15
CA VAL A 227 -11.03 -2.48 16.28
C VAL A 227 -11.59 -1.06 16.22
N VAL A 228 -11.91 -0.58 15.02
CA VAL A 228 -12.70 0.64 14.85
C VAL A 228 -14.16 0.29 15.09
N TRP A 229 -14.71 0.68 16.24
CA TRP A 229 -16.12 0.50 16.55
C TRP A 229 -16.97 1.52 15.77
N ASP A 230 -18.15 1.09 15.32
CA ASP A 230 -19.17 2.01 14.84
C ASP A 230 -19.69 2.84 16.04
N SER A 231 -19.47 4.15 15.99
CA SER A 231 -19.98 5.13 16.96
C SER A 231 -21.26 5.75 16.44
#